data_6efe800ba4714ff4e6aae0b4dafab672
#
_entry.id   6efe800ba4714ff4e6aae0b4dafab672
#
_cell.length_a   1.000
_cell.length_b   1.000
_cell.length_c   1.000
_cell.angle_alpha   90.00
_cell.angle_beta   90.00
_cell.angle_gamma   90.00
#
_symmetry.space_group_name_H-M   'P 1'
#
loop_
_entity.id
_entity.type
_entity.pdbx_description
1 polymer ?
#
loop_
_entity_poly.entity_id
_entity_poly.type
_entity_poly.pdbx_seq_one_letter_code
_entity_poly.pdbx_strand_id
1 'polypeptide(L)'
;MKFVTIFILGLCLSHNGLHAQKDPNAPTAQISSRKTIEYPSASAGIMKSQNSWWILGDDASKLLSIDPEVGFHYIDIPYQRTVRKEDKNKGNDARTIKKTKLDWECFASYRDSINEHVWAFGSGSKVNKRDSGIYWLNDEIHKISLHKFYEHLRMSLYLNEKSWNIEGAACTDKTLFLLNRNPSLLIAIPLEEWMRFLQIGELPKTVEYTTIILPHIDRHRAGLSGATFDQNRQSLFFTASVEVTNDPIRDGEILGSFIGEIKLTDLAKFDWISRLNDHNGDPIITKLESICIPPQKSHSDRMLFHCTADNDDGRSDIMRVQVSFSPEKGD
;
A
#
# COMPACT_ATOMS: atom_id res chain seq x y z
N MET A 1 -10.52 28.36 18.45
CA MET A 1 -11.71 27.75 17.81
C MET A 1 -11.70 28.21 16.35
N LYS A 2 -11.10 27.44 15.44
CA LYS A 2 -11.12 27.70 14.00
C LYS A 2 -12.06 26.69 13.36
N PHE A 3 -13.07 27.17 12.68
CA PHE A 3 -14.10 26.38 12.04
C PHE A 3 -13.52 25.59 10.87
N VAL A 4 -13.74 24.28 10.89
CA VAL A 4 -13.52 23.39 9.74
C VAL A 4 -14.69 23.60 8.79
N THR A 5 -14.41 24.10 7.61
CA THR A 5 -15.42 24.24 6.55
C THR A 5 -15.60 22.90 5.86
N ILE A 6 -16.69 22.21 6.17
CA ILE A 6 -17.09 20.96 5.50
C ILE A 6 -17.82 21.37 4.21
N PHE A 7 -17.20 21.11 3.05
CA PHE A 7 -17.91 21.14 1.78
C PHE A 7 -18.59 19.79 1.53
N ILE A 8 -19.88 19.73 1.82
CA ILE A 8 -20.74 18.62 1.37
C ILE A 8 -21.27 19.01 -0.01
N LEU A 9 -20.64 18.50 -1.06
CA LEU A 9 -21.20 18.55 -2.40
C LEU A 9 -22.07 17.30 -2.60
N GLY A 10 -23.37 17.44 -2.37
CA GLY A 10 -24.36 16.41 -2.70
C GLY A 10 -24.58 16.35 -4.21
N LEU A 11 -23.96 15.38 -4.88
CA LEU A 11 -24.34 14.99 -6.24
C LEU A 11 -25.28 13.79 -6.16
N CYS A 12 -26.55 13.99 -6.47
CA CYS A 12 -27.47 12.91 -6.85
C CYS A 12 -27.01 12.33 -8.18
N LEU A 13 -26.36 11.17 -8.15
CA LEU A 13 -26.06 10.37 -9.33
C LEU A 13 -27.11 9.28 -9.48
N SER A 14 -27.86 9.34 -10.56
CA SER A 14 -28.78 8.33 -11.05
C SER A 14 -28.08 6.96 -11.18
N HIS A 15 -28.70 5.91 -10.64
CA HIS A 15 -28.29 4.51 -10.78
C HIS A 15 -28.45 4.06 -12.23
N ASN A 16 -27.44 4.27 -13.05
CA ASN A 16 -27.23 3.51 -14.27
C ASN A 16 -25.93 2.74 -14.07
N GLY A 17 -25.98 1.41 -14.15
CA GLY A 17 -24.82 0.54 -14.06
C GLY A 17 -23.77 0.99 -15.08
N LEU A 18 -22.69 1.57 -14.60
CA LEU A 18 -21.50 1.85 -15.37
C LEU A 18 -20.82 0.51 -15.70
N HIS A 19 -21.26 -0.15 -16.76
CA HIS A 19 -20.32 -0.87 -17.61
C HIS A 19 -19.36 0.21 -18.09
N ALA A 20 -18.17 0.26 -17.50
CA ALA A 20 -17.13 1.17 -17.94
C ALA A 20 -16.88 0.87 -19.43
N GLN A 21 -17.42 1.69 -20.33
CA GLN A 21 -16.95 1.75 -21.70
C GLN A 21 -15.45 1.93 -21.60
N LYS A 22 -14.69 0.97 -22.15
CA LYS A 22 -13.22 1.03 -22.20
C LYS A 22 -12.91 2.33 -22.94
N ASP A 23 -12.44 3.33 -22.22
CA ASP A 23 -11.85 4.50 -22.86
C ASP A 23 -10.64 3.99 -23.66
N PRO A 24 -10.65 4.08 -25.00
CA PRO A 24 -9.55 3.56 -25.83
C PRO A 24 -8.22 4.25 -25.54
N ASN A 25 -8.25 5.37 -24.83
CA ASN A 25 -7.06 6.11 -24.42
C ASN A 25 -6.64 5.83 -22.97
N ALA A 26 -7.44 5.07 -22.20
CA ALA A 26 -7.08 4.72 -20.84
C ALA A 26 -5.81 3.85 -20.81
N PRO A 27 -4.89 4.11 -19.86
CA PRO A 27 -3.71 3.26 -19.67
C PRO A 27 -4.08 1.81 -19.42
N THR A 28 -3.24 0.89 -19.88
CA THR A 28 -3.43 -0.54 -19.67
C THR A 28 -2.36 -1.09 -18.73
N ALA A 29 -2.78 -1.80 -17.67
CA ALA A 29 -1.89 -2.46 -16.72
C ALA A 29 -1.81 -3.96 -17.04
N GLN A 30 -0.59 -4.46 -17.31
CA GLN A 30 -0.34 -5.85 -17.68
C GLN A 30 0.81 -6.44 -16.87
N ILE A 31 0.69 -7.71 -16.46
CA ILE A 31 1.80 -8.44 -15.87
C ILE A 31 2.82 -8.75 -16.96
N SER A 32 4.05 -8.26 -16.78
CA SER A 32 5.19 -8.57 -17.66
C SER A 32 6.04 -9.74 -17.12
N SER A 33 6.04 -9.98 -15.82
CA SER A 33 6.60 -11.20 -15.21
C SER A 33 5.97 -11.48 -13.86
N ARG A 34 5.90 -12.78 -13.49
CA ARG A 34 5.42 -13.27 -12.18
C ARG A 34 6.33 -14.40 -11.71
N LYS A 35 6.70 -14.36 -10.43
CA LYS A 35 7.48 -15.41 -9.78
C LYS A 35 6.91 -15.66 -8.39
N THR A 36 6.54 -16.91 -8.13
CA THR A 36 6.17 -17.36 -6.78
C THR A 36 7.42 -17.60 -5.95
N ILE A 37 7.41 -17.14 -4.71
CA ILE A 37 8.49 -17.29 -3.74
C ILE A 37 7.96 -17.92 -2.44
N GLU A 38 8.82 -18.69 -1.76
CA GLU A 38 8.54 -19.28 -0.45
C GLU A 38 8.72 -18.21 0.65
N TYR A 39 7.85 -17.20 0.61
CA TYR A 39 7.82 -16.12 1.59
C TYR A 39 6.35 -15.82 1.94
N PRO A 40 5.99 -15.81 3.25
CA PRO A 40 4.59 -15.74 3.64
C PRO A 40 4.03 -14.34 3.53
N SER A 41 2.83 -14.25 2.95
CA SER A 41 1.90 -13.09 3.03
C SER A 41 2.56 -11.74 2.73
N ALA A 42 3.25 -11.63 1.56
CA ALA A 42 3.95 -10.41 1.15
C ALA A 42 2.95 -9.25 0.92
N SER A 43 2.68 -8.50 1.98
CA SER A 43 1.72 -7.39 2.02
C SER A 43 2.35 -6.03 1.73
N ALA A 44 3.62 -5.82 2.07
CA ALA A 44 4.32 -4.56 1.89
C ALA A 44 5.55 -4.71 0.99
N GLY A 45 5.80 -3.74 0.11
CA GLY A 45 6.99 -3.69 -0.73
C GLY A 45 7.50 -2.26 -0.94
N ILE A 46 8.81 -2.07 -0.93
CA ILE A 46 9.44 -0.78 -1.18
C ILE A 46 10.81 -0.93 -1.85
N MET A 47 11.14 0.00 -2.74
CA MET A 47 12.49 0.11 -3.30
C MET A 47 13.38 0.95 -2.41
N LYS A 48 14.50 0.38 -1.99
CA LYS A 48 15.57 1.08 -1.28
C LYS A 48 16.52 1.78 -2.25
N SER A 49 17.26 2.74 -1.74
CA SER A 49 18.20 3.57 -2.51
C SER A 49 19.28 2.81 -3.28
N GLN A 50 19.64 1.63 -2.85
CA GLN A 50 20.66 0.75 -3.49
C GLN A 50 20.04 -0.23 -4.48
N ASN A 51 18.85 0.06 -5.00
CA ASN A 51 18.08 -0.79 -5.91
C ASN A 51 17.63 -2.14 -5.31
N SER A 52 17.76 -2.32 -4.01
CA SER A 52 17.22 -3.50 -3.34
C SER A 52 15.72 -3.34 -3.10
N TRP A 53 14.97 -4.41 -3.33
CA TRP A 53 13.54 -4.46 -3.09
C TRP A 53 13.27 -5.12 -1.74
N TRP A 54 12.75 -4.36 -0.81
CA TRP A 54 12.36 -4.83 0.51
C TRP A 54 10.90 -5.25 0.50
N ILE A 55 10.64 -6.44 1.05
CA ILE A 55 9.31 -7.02 1.15
C ILE A 55 9.08 -7.45 2.61
N LEU A 56 7.93 -7.09 3.16
CA LEU A 56 7.53 -7.49 4.50
C LEU A 56 6.13 -8.11 4.43
N GLY A 57 5.99 -9.28 5.01
CA GLY A 57 4.72 -9.98 5.05
C GLY A 57 3.94 -9.70 6.33
N ASP A 58 2.62 -9.72 6.26
CA ASP A 58 1.72 -9.44 7.37
C ASP A 58 1.90 -10.42 8.54
N ASP A 59 2.23 -11.67 8.26
CA ASP A 59 2.53 -12.71 9.22
C ASP A 59 3.99 -13.25 9.12
N ALA A 60 4.83 -12.63 8.31
CA ALA A 60 6.24 -13.00 8.18
C ALA A 60 7.04 -12.73 9.47
N SER A 61 8.07 -13.54 9.71
CA SER A 61 8.96 -13.40 10.87
C SER A 61 10.16 -12.51 10.61
N LYS A 62 10.51 -12.30 9.35
CA LYS A 62 11.64 -11.49 8.88
C LYS A 62 11.26 -10.67 7.67
N LEU A 63 11.97 -9.59 7.43
CA LEU A 63 11.91 -8.84 6.19
C LEU A 63 12.76 -9.56 5.13
N LEU A 64 12.24 -9.69 3.92
CA LEU A 64 12.97 -10.17 2.75
C LEU A 64 13.53 -8.97 1.98
N SER A 65 14.83 -9.00 1.71
CA SER A 65 15.47 -8.08 0.79
C SER A 65 15.88 -8.83 -0.48
N ILE A 66 15.49 -8.30 -1.62
CA ILE A 66 15.89 -8.80 -2.94
C ILE A 66 16.88 -7.81 -3.52
N ASP A 67 18.14 -8.20 -3.52
CA ASP A 67 19.23 -7.38 -4.03
C ASP A 67 19.62 -7.86 -5.43
N PRO A 68 19.83 -6.96 -6.42
CA PRO A 68 20.21 -7.33 -7.78
C PRO A 68 21.54 -8.11 -7.88
N GLU A 69 22.49 -7.86 -6.96
CA GLU A 69 23.83 -8.45 -6.99
C GLU A 69 23.94 -9.66 -6.06
N VAL A 70 23.33 -9.58 -4.88
CA VAL A 70 23.46 -10.61 -3.82
C VAL A 70 22.31 -11.63 -3.87
N GLY A 71 21.16 -11.26 -4.44
CA GLY A 71 19.96 -12.09 -4.47
C GLY A 71 19.08 -11.91 -3.22
N PHE A 72 18.50 -13.01 -2.73
CA PHE A 72 17.57 -13.01 -1.60
C PHE A 72 18.32 -13.08 -0.28
N HIS A 73 18.06 -12.16 0.63
CA HIS A 73 18.53 -12.24 2.01
C HIS A 73 17.48 -11.74 3.00
N TYR A 74 17.60 -12.19 4.27
CA TYR A 74 16.60 -11.92 5.29
C TYR A 74 17.18 -11.02 6.37
N ILE A 75 16.38 -10.02 6.76
CA ILE A 75 16.73 -9.03 7.79
C ILE A 75 15.85 -9.29 9.01
N ASP A 76 16.49 -9.36 10.18
CA ASP A 76 15.77 -9.49 11.45
C ASP A 76 15.00 -8.20 11.77
N ILE A 77 13.77 -8.37 12.22
CA ILE A 77 12.94 -7.26 12.68
C ILE A 77 12.85 -7.26 14.22
N PRO A 78 12.81 -6.06 14.85
CA PRO A 78 13.02 -5.93 16.29
C PRO A 78 11.79 -6.31 17.13
N TYR A 79 11.03 -7.34 16.71
CA TYR A 79 9.85 -7.82 17.42
C TYR A 79 9.93 -9.31 17.66
N GLN A 80 9.69 -9.73 18.91
CA GLN A 80 9.54 -11.16 19.23
C GLN A 80 8.18 -11.65 18.73
N ARG A 81 8.20 -12.79 18.05
CA ARG A 81 7.01 -13.42 17.47
C ARG A 81 6.94 -14.89 17.80
N THR A 82 5.73 -15.38 17.98
CA THR A 82 5.49 -16.80 18.13
C THR A 82 5.20 -17.41 16.77
N VAL A 83 6.10 -18.24 16.30
CA VAL A 83 5.98 -18.98 15.02
C VAL A 83 4.94 -20.09 15.15
N ARG A 84 4.19 -20.36 14.07
CA ARG A 84 3.25 -21.49 13.99
C ARG A 84 3.98 -22.81 14.18
N LYS A 85 3.30 -23.79 14.84
CA LYS A 85 3.92 -25.10 15.14
C LYS A 85 4.36 -25.81 13.87
N GLU A 86 3.53 -25.76 12.82
CA GLU A 86 3.79 -26.35 11.50
C GLU A 86 4.96 -25.70 10.76
N ASP A 87 5.30 -24.47 11.12
CA ASP A 87 6.34 -23.69 10.44
C ASP A 87 7.67 -23.63 11.24
N LYS A 88 7.78 -24.31 12.38
CA LYS A 88 8.99 -24.27 13.23
C LYS A 88 10.29 -24.60 12.53
N ASN A 89 10.24 -25.44 11.51
CA ASN A 89 11.40 -25.89 10.75
C ASN A 89 11.62 -25.10 9.44
N LYS A 90 10.76 -24.12 9.13
CA LYS A 90 10.86 -23.32 7.90
C LYS A 90 11.87 -22.17 8.00
N GLY A 91 12.48 -21.95 9.15
CA GLY A 91 13.49 -20.91 9.32
C GLY A 91 12.96 -19.53 9.01
N ASN A 92 13.52 -18.89 7.97
CA ASN A 92 13.18 -17.53 7.57
C ASN A 92 11.76 -17.38 6.98
N ASP A 93 11.20 -18.48 6.44
CA ASP A 93 9.89 -18.51 5.79
C ASP A 93 8.76 -18.87 6.78
N ALA A 94 9.08 -18.90 8.08
CA ALA A 94 8.15 -19.26 9.12
C ALA A 94 7.11 -18.14 9.35
N ARG A 95 5.84 -18.54 9.33
CA ARG A 95 4.71 -17.65 9.63
C ARG A 95 4.51 -17.48 11.14
N THR A 96 4.07 -16.32 11.54
CA THR A 96 3.65 -16.04 12.93
C THR A 96 2.22 -16.55 13.18
N ILE A 97 1.86 -16.81 14.43
CA ILE A 97 0.49 -17.19 14.76
C ILE A 97 -0.42 -15.94 14.66
N LYS A 98 -1.67 -16.12 14.16
CA LYS A 98 -2.66 -15.02 14.00
C LYS A 98 -2.86 -14.15 15.26
N LYS A 99 -2.66 -14.72 16.45
CA LYS A 99 -2.83 -14.01 17.72
C LYS A 99 -1.74 -12.97 17.99
N THR A 100 -0.53 -13.19 17.47
CA THR A 100 0.66 -12.36 17.71
C THR A 100 1.20 -11.71 16.44
N LYS A 101 0.54 -11.88 15.28
CA LYS A 101 0.96 -11.21 14.06
C LYS A 101 0.79 -9.69 14.22
N LEU A 102 1.74 -8.94 13.72
CA LEU A 102 1.75 -7.49 13.79
C LEU A 102 1.04 -6.87 12.59
N ASP A 103 0.71 -7.69 11.60
CA ASP A 103 -0.11 -7.29 10.46
C ASP A 103 0.52 -6.13 9.68
N TRP A 104 1.77 -6.35 9.24
CA TRP A 104 2.50 -5.37 8.44
C TRP A 104 1.85 -5.24 7.06
N GLU A 105 1.46 -4.02 6.67
CA GLU A 105 0.69 -3.85 5.44
C GLU A 105 1.33 -2.88 4.45
N CYS A 106 2.17 -1.97 4.91
CA CYS A 106 2.74 -1.01 3.97
C CYS A 106 4.06 -0.40 4.45
N PHE A 107 4.78 0.14 3.47
CA PHE A 107 5.96 0.96 3.67
C PHE A 107 5.74 2.39 3.17
N ALA A 108 6.42 3.34 3.80
CA ALA A 108 6.74 4.64 3.21
C ALA A 108 8.21 4.95 3.40
N SER A 109 8.80 5.72 2.50
CA SER A 109 10.17 6.20 2.63
C SER A 109 10.29 7.67 2.28
N TYR A 110 11.27 8.30 2.90
CA TYR A 110 11.68 9.67 2.63
C TYR A 110 13.19 9.75 2.69
N ARG A 111 13.78 10.53 1.82
CA ARG A 111 15.21 10.82 1.85
C ARG A 111 15.42 12.31 1.98
N ASP A 112 16.08 12.72 3.05
CA ASP A 112 16.66 14.06 3.15
C ASP A 112 18.08 14.09 2.55
N SER A 113 18.81 15.17 2.77
CA SER A 113 20.18 15.34 2.25
C SER A 113 21.21 14.40 2.87
N ILE A 114 20.90 13.78 4.02
CA ILE A 114 21.85 13.01 4.83
C ILE A 114 21.35 11.57 5.00
N ASN A 115 20.05 11.38 5.28
CA ASN A 115 19.49 10.16 5.77
C ASN A 115 18.43 9.58 4.83
N GLU A 116 18.33 8.25 4.83
CA GLU A 116 17.20 7.53 4.28
C GLU A 116 16.31 7.02 5.42
N HIS A 117 15.07 7.49 5.43
CA HIS A 117 14.05 7.12 6.38
C HIS A 117 13.12 6.11 5.73
N VAL A 118 12.89 4.96 6.37
CA VAL A 118 11.91 3.97 5.92
C VAL A 118 11.03 3.60 7.10
N TRP A 119 9.73 3.61 6.89
CA TRP A 119 8.75 3.22 7.89
C TRP A 119 7.90 2.06 7.38
N ALA A 120 7.71 1.05 8.23
CA ALA A 120 6.69 0.03 8.03
C ALA A 120 5.55 0.25 9.03
N PHE A 121 4.33 0.06 8.56
CA PHE A 121 3.11 0.27 9.33
C PHE A 121 2.34 -1.03 9.47
N GLY A 122 1.89 -1.35 10.69
CA GLY A 122 0.86 -2.35 10.90
C GLY A 122 -0.51 -1.78 10.56
N SER A 123 -1.46 -2.62 10.19
CA SER A 123 -2.79 -2.21 9.74
C SER A 123 -3.60 -1.35 10.72
N GLY A 124 -3.35 -1.51 12.04
CA GLY A 124 -4.18 -0.92 13.08
C GLY A 124 -5.58 -1.53 13.21
N SER A 125 -5.92 -2.56 12.41
CA SER A 125 -7.24 -3.20 12.38
C SER A 125 -7.63 -3.91 13.67
N LYS A 126 -6.67 -4.07 14.59
CA LYS A 126 -6.87 -4.56 15.97
C LYS A 126 -6.08 -3.70 16.95
N VAL A 127 -6.80 -2.92 17.73
CA VAL A 127 -6.22 -2.06 18.79
C VAL A 127 -5.38 -2.89 19.76
N ASN A 128 -4.23 -2.35 20.19
CA ASN A 128 -3.23 -2.99 21.04
C ASN A 128 -2.56 -4.27 20.46
N LYS A 129 -2.73 -4.56 19.17
CA LYS A 129 -2.13 -5.75 18.55
C LYS A 129 -1.48 -5.46 17.21
N ARG A 130 -2.10 -4.61 16.38
CA ARG A 130 -1.69 -4.33 15.01
C ARG A 130 -1.33 -2.85 14.79
N ASP A 131 -1.14 -2.13 15.88
CA ASP A 131 -0.81 -0.71 15.97
C ASP A 131 0.67 -0.50 16.32
N SER A 132 1.52 -1.26 15.65
CA SER A 132 2.97 -1.17 15.76
C SER A 132 3.59 -0.74 14.42
N GLY A 133 4.74 -0.10 14.46
CA GLY A 133 5.52 0.26 13.31
C GLY A 133 7.00 -0.03 13.50
N ILE A 134 7.74 0.02 12.42
CA ILE A 134 9.21 -0.03 12.42
C ILE A 134 9.72 1.21 11.69
N TYR A 135 10.79 1.77 12.18
CA TYR A 135 11.50 2.86 11.57
C TYR A 135 12.96 2.46 11.36
N TRP A 136 13.38 2.45 10.12
CA TRP A 136 14.80 2.36 9.74
C TRP A 136 15.31 3.76 9.45
N LEU A 137 16.33 4.14 10.19
CA LEU A 137 17.12 5.33 9.93
C LEU A 137 18.51 4.88 9.49
N ASN A 138 18.76 4.93 8.19
CA ASN A 138 19.91 4.27 7.59
C ASN A 138 19.93 2.77 7.96
N ASP A 139 20.91 2.33 8.75
CA ASP A 139 21.06 0.92 9.19
C ASP A 139 20.51 0.66 10.60
N GLU A 140 20.03 1.69 11.29
CA GLU A 140 19.44 1.55 12.63
C GLU A 140 17.96 1.23 12.56
N ILE A 141 17.51 0.31 13.42
CA ILE A 141 16.13 -0.17 13.46
C ILE A 141 15.47 0.20 14.77
N HIS A 142 14.38 0.95 14.71
CA HIS A 142 13.61 1.40 15.86
C HIS A 142 12.17 0.88 15.82
N LYS A 143 11.64 0.52 17.00
CA LYS A 143 10.21 0.19 17.18
C LYS A 143 9.40 1.46 17.30
N ILE A 144 8.23 1.48 16.68
CA ILE A 144 7.26 2.57 16.81
C ILE A 144 5.99 2.01 17.43
N SER A 145 5.46 2.66 18.49
CA SER A 145 4.09 2.45 18.93
C SER A 145 3.17 3.40 18.18
N LEU A 146 2.31 2.86 17.35
CA LEU A 146 1.33 3.63 16.57
C LEU A 146 -0.02 3.77 17.29
N HIS A 147 -0.17 3.18 18.49
CA HIS A 147 -1.44 3.13 19.19
C HIS A 147 -2.10 4.51 19.36
N LYS A 148 -1.40 5.44 20.01
CA LYS A 148 -1.91 6.81 20.22
C LYS A 148 -2.06 7.58 18.91
N PHE A 149 -1.16 7.35 17.96
CA PHE A 149 -1.20 7.97 16.66
C PHE A 149 -2.45 7.54 15.88
N TYR A 150 -2.71 6.24 15.78
CA TYR A 150 -3.90 5.72 15.10
C TYR A 150 -5.21 6.07 15.83
N GLU A 151 -5.21 6.06 17.16
CA GLU A 151 -6.36 6.54 17.95
C GLU A 151 -6.68 8.00 17.60
N HIS A 152 -5.66 8.85 17.60
CA HIS A 152 -5.80 10.27 17.24
C HIS A 152 -6.33 10.46 15.81
N LEU A 153 -5.78 9.74 14.82
CA LEU A 153 -6.25 9.81 13.45
C LEU A 153 -7.71 9.35 13.33
N ARG A 154 -8.07 8.21 13.96
CA ARG A 154 -9.46 7.75 13.95
C ARG A 154 -10.42 8.77 14.54
N MET A 155 -10.06 9.39 15.65
CA MET A 155 -10.88 10.44 16.28
C MET A 155 -11.01 11.67 15.37
N SER A 156 -9.94 12.13 14.76
CA SER A 156 -9.93 13.27 13.84
C SER A 156 -10.79 13.03 12.58
N LEU A 157 -10.88 11.76 12.13
CA LEU A 157 -11.62 11.34 10.95
C LEU A 157 -13.02 10.78 11.25
N TYR A 158 -13.44 10.78 12.52
CA TYR A 158 -14.71 10.20 12.98
C TYR A 158 -14.87 8.72 12.58
N LEU A 159 -13.76 7.96 12.54
CA LEU A 159 -13.75 6.53 12.24
C LEU A 159 -13.79 5.69 13.51
N ASN A 160 -14.53 4.59 13.46
CA ASN A 160 -14.47 3.56 14.50
C ASN A 160 -13.35 2.54 14.20
N GLU A 161 -13.06 1.67 15.18
CA GLU A 161 -12.00 0.66 15.05
C GLU A 161 -12.22 -0.32 13.88
N LYS A 162 -13.48 -0.67 13.58
CA LYS A 162 -13.80 -1.60 12.48
C LYS A 162 -13.63 -0.99 11.10
N SER A 163 -13.61 0.34 11.03
CA SER A 163 -13.41 1.10 9.80
C SER A 163 -11.95 1.53 9.62
N TRP A 164 -11.04 1.06 10.47
CA TRP A 164 -9.63 1.38 10.40
C TRP A 164 -8.83 0.17 9.94
N ASN A 165 -8.20 0.30 8.78
CA ASN A 165 -7.33 -0.71 8.21
C ASN A 165 -6.37 -0.04 7.22
N ILE A 166 -5.15 0.27 7.66
CA ILE A 166 -4.13 0.91 6.84
C ILE A 166 -3.44 -0.16 6.00
N GLU A 167 -3.54 -0.02 4.69
CA GLU A 167 -3.01 -0.99 3.71
C GLU A 167 -2.03 -0.36 2.70
N GLY A 168 -1.89 0.95 2.70
CA GLY A 168 -0.95 1.63 1.84
C GLY A 168 -0.33 2.83 2.53
N ALA A 169 0.91 3.15 2.16
CA ALA A 169 1.59 4.36 2.58
C ALA A 169 2.53 4.87 1.50
N ALA A 170 2.71 6.18 1.43
CA ALA A 170 3.68 6.84 0.58
C ALA A 170 4.13 8.14 1.24
N CYS A 171 5.31 8.64 0.89
CA CYS A 171 5.81 9.88 1.45
C CYS A 171 6.39 10.78 0.37
N THR A 172 6.09 12.06 0.45
CA THR A 172 6.75 13.14 -0.30
C THR A 172 7.73 13.87 0.60
N ASP A 173 8.35 14.91 0.10
CA ASP A 173 9.19 15.83 0.89
C ASP A 173 8.39 16.67 1.92
N LYS A 174 7.05 16.64 1.86
CA LYS A 174 6.17 17.47 2.71
C LYS A 174 5.08 16.69 3.43
N THR A 175 4.71 15.50 2.93
CA THR A 175 3.49 14.83 3.37
C THR A 175 3.70 13.32 3.45
N LEU A 176 3.33 12.76 4.59
CA LEU A 176 3.08 11.32 4.74
C LEU A 176 1.64 11.04 4.35
N PHE A 177 1.44 10.15 3.39
CA PHE A 177 0.14 9.63 3.00
C PHE A 177 -0.07 8.23 3.59
N LEU A 178 -1.24 8.00 4.17
CA LEU A 178 -1.72 6.69 4.60
C LEU A 178 -3.01 6.38 3.85
N LEU A 179 -3.15 5.14 3.39
CA LEU A 179 -4.31 4.66 2.65
C LEU A 179 -5.10 3.70 3.54
N ASN A 180 -6.31 4.09 3.88
CA ASN A 180 -7.25 3.22 4.58
C ASN A 180 -8.09 2.44 3.58
N ARG A 181 -8.21 1.12 3.76
CA ARG A 181 -8.85 0.20 2.81
C ARG A 181 -10.34 0.46 2.64
N ASN A 182 -11.08 0.49 3.77
CA ASN A 182 -12.54 0.64 3.77
C ASN A 182 -13.02 1.38 5.05
N PRO A 183 -13.59 2.59 4.92
CA PRO A 183 -13.76 3.35 3.67
C PRO A 183 -12.42 3.67 3.00
N SER A 184 -12.42 3.76 1.66
CA SER A 184 -11.20 4.07 0.90
C SER A 184 -10.82 5.53 1.07
N LEU A 185 -9.91 5.80 2.01
CA LEU A 185 -9.45 7.15 2.34
C LEU A 185 -7.98 7.30 2.02
N LEU A 186 -7.63 8.41 1.40
CA LEU A 186 -6.29 8.95 1.35
C LEU A 186 -6.15 9.96 2.48
N ILE A 187 -5.33 9.65 3.47
CA ILE A 187 -5.09 10.47 4.67
C ILE A 187 -3.75 11.17 4.50
N ALA A 188 -3.71 12.47 4.65
CA ALA A 188 -2.51 13.29 4.49
C ALA A 188 -2.12 13.94 5.82
N ILE A 189 -0.85 13.78 6.18
CA ILE A 189 -0.26 14.28 7.43
C ILE A 189 1.03 15.03 7.05
N PRO A 190 1.23 16.28 7.49
CA PRO A 190 2.49 16.98 7.27
C PRO A 190 3.68 16.15 7.75
N LEU A 191 4.69 15.97 6.89
CA LEU A 191 5.86 15.15 7.21
C LEU A 191 6.57 15.65 8.48
N GLU A 192 6.64 16.97 8.69
CA GLU A 192 7.24 17.54 9.90
C GLU A 192 6.50 17.13 11.17
N GLU A 193 5.16 17.00 11.12
CA GLU A 193 4.35 16.56 12.26
C GLU A 193 4.53 15.07 12.54
N TRP A 194 4.64 14.25 11.47
CA TRP A 194 5.01 12.84 11.60
C TRP A 194 6.40 12.67 12.24
N MET A 195 7.39 13.42 11.75
CA MET A 195 8.75 13.37 12.31
C MET A 195 8.78 13.81 13.78
N ARG A 196 7.99 14.84 14.13
CA ARG A 196 7.86 15.29 15.53
C ARG A 196 7.19 14.24 16.41
N PHE A 197 6.19 13.52 15.88
CA PHE A 197 5.63 12.38 16.59
C PHE A 197 6.68 11.30 16.86
N LEU A 198 7.51 10.95 15.89
CA LEU A 198 8.58 9.96 16.07
C LEU A 198 9.62 10.40 17.11
N GLN A 199 9.96 11.69 17.16
CA GLN A 199 11.01 12.22 18.03
C GLN A 199 10.54 12.42 19.47
N ILE A 200 9.36 12.98 19.68
CA ILE A 200 8.89 13.43 21.01
C ILE A 200 7.46 12.97 21.34
N GLY A 201 6.82 12.19 20.49
CA GLY A 201 5.45 11.69 20.72
C GLY A 201 4.34 12.75 20.57
N GLU A 202 4.64 13.91 19.98
CA GLU A 202 3.64 14.95 19.72
C GLU A 202 2.71 14.52 18.59
N LEU A 203 1.40 14.48 18.87
CA LEU A 203 0.39 14.08 17.90
C LEU A 203 0.18 15.16 16.83
N PRO A 204 -0.10 14.78 15.56
CA PRO A 204 -0.29 15.74 14.50
C PRO A 204 -1.51 16.66 14.77
N LYS A 205 -1.36 17.93 14.45
CA LYS A 205 -2.41 18.95 14.57
C LYS A 205 -3.24 19.05 13.29
N THR A 206 -2.61 18.69 12.16
CA THR A 206 -3.19 18.75 10.83
C THR A 206 -3.37 17.34 10.31
N VAL A 207 -4.62 16.96 10.12
CA VAL A 207 -4.99 15.68 9.49
C VAL A 207 -6.02 15.98 8.41
N GLU A 208 -5.61 15.82 7.16
CA GLU A 208 -6.49 15.98 6.01
C GLU A 208 -6.84 14.61 5.42
N TYR A 209 -7.96 14.51 4.75
CA TYR A 209 -8.33 13.28 4.07
C TYR A 209 -9.20 13.51 2.87
N THR A 210 -9.15 12.57 1.95
CA THR A 210 -10.00 12.53 0.77
C THR A 210 -10.56 11.11 0.59
N THR A 211 -11.85 11.01 0.27
CA THR A 211 -12.46 9.73 -0.07
C THR A 211 -12.20 9.42 -1.54
N ILE A 212 -11.62 8.25 -1.81
CA ILE A 212 -11.38 7.78 -3.17
C ILE A 212 -12.52 6.85 -3.60
N ILE A 213 -13.19 7.21 -4.68
CA ILE A 213 -14.29 6.41 -5.24
C ILE A 213 -13.71 5.37 -6.19
N LEU A 214 -13.49 4.16 -5.69
CA LEU A 214 -12.90 3.06 -6.45
C LEU A 214 -13.95 2.29 -7.28
N PRO A 215 -13.52 1.63 -8.39
CA PRO A 215 -14.39 0.81 -9.20
C PRO A 215 -14.86 -0.46 -8.48
N HIS A 216 -15.74 -1.19 -9.15
CA HIS A 216 -16.27 -2.48 -8.70
C HIS A 216 -15.88 -3.56 -9.71
N ILE A 217 -15.75 -4.78 -9.21
CA ILE A 217 -15.84 -5.99 -10.03
C ILE A 217 -17.11 -6.70 -9.56
N ASP A 218 -18.02 -6.93 -10.49
CA ASP A 218 -19.40 -7.37 -10.20
C ASP A 218 -20.09 -6.40 -9.22
N ARG A 219 -20.41 -6.83 -8.01
CA ARG A 219 -21.09 -6.03 -6.99
C ARG A 219 -20.14 -5.54 -5.89
N HIS A 220 -18.87 -5.96 -5.97
CA HIS A 220 -17.91 -5.75 -4.90
C HIS A 220 -16.98 -4.58 -5.23
N ARG A 221 -16.96 -3.58 -4.33
CA ARG A 221 -16.09 -2.42 -4.47
C ARG A 221 -14.65 -2.81 -4.18
N ALA A 222 -13.72 -2.25 -4.94
CA ALA A 222 -12.30 -2.33 -4.63
C ALA A 222 -11.99 -1.59 -3.32
N GLY A 223 -11.00 -2.08 -2.57
CA GLY A 223 -10.39 -1.42 -1.43
C GLY A 223 -8.92 -1.10 -1.74
N LEU A 224 -8.41 0.02 -1.24
CA LEU A 224 -6.99 0.38 -1.37
C LEU A 224 -6.11 -0.68 -0.72
N SER A 225 -4.97 -1.04 -1.33
CA SER A 225 -4.09 -2.12 -0.88
C SER A 225 -2.58 -1.83 -0.98
N GLY A 226 -2.17 -0.71 -1.51
CA GLY A 226 -0.76 -0.32 -1.58
C GLY A 226 -0.58 1.05 -2.20
N ALA A 227 0.56 1.71 -1.94
CA ALA A 227 0.89 2.99 -2.55
C ALA A 227 2.40 3.21 -2.69
N THR A 228 2.77 4.05 -3.65
CA THR A 228 4.11 4.59 -3.83
C THR A 228 4.05 6.00 -4.42
N PHE A 229 5.08 6.79 -4.22
CA PHE A 229 5.17 8.16 -4.75
C PHE A 229 6.23 8.26 -5.83
N ASP A 230 5.90 8.90 -6.95
CA ASP A 230 6.84 9.28 -8.00
C ASP A 230 7.14 10.77 -7.93
N GLN A 231 8.37 11.09 -7.56
CA GLN A 231 8.87 12.46 -7.45
C GLN A 231 8.86 13.18 -8.81
N ASN A 232 9.14 12.49 -9.91
CA ASN A 232 9.23 13.11 -11.23
C ASN A 232 7.85 13.48 -11.78
N ARG A 233 6.86 12.62 -11.53
CA ARG A 233 5.48 12.83 -11.98
C ARG A 233 4.64 13.62 -10.98
N GLN A 234 5.14 13.82 -9.76
CA GLN A 234 4.38 14.42 -8.65
C GLN A 234 3.05 13.70 -8.44
N SER A 235 3.09 12.37 -8.43
CA SER A 235 1.93 11.49 -8.41
C SER A 235 2.09 10.37 -7.40
N LEU A 236 0.98 10.01 -6.77
CA LEU A 236 0.83 8.76 -6.02
C LEU A 236 0.32 7.68 -6.97
N PHE A 237 1.02 6.54 -7.04
CA PHE A 237 0.48 5.33 -7.62
C PHE A 237 -0.03 4.43 -6.51
N PHE A 238 -1.16 3.78 -6.77
CA PHE A 238 -1.80 2.91 -5.80
C PHE A 238 -2.28 1.61 -6.42
N THR A 239 -2.44 0.59 -5.59
CA THR A 239 -3.18 -0.62 -5.91
C THR A 239 -4.51 -0.63 -5.16
N ALA A 240 -5.49 -1.31 -5.75
CA ALA A 240 -6.76 -1.57 -5.11
C ALA A 240 -7.24 -2.97 -5.50
N SER A 241 -7.66 -3.75 -4.52
CA SER A 241 -8.05 -5.15 -4.71
C SER A 241 -9.51 -5.37 -4.37
N VAL A 242 -10.18 -6.25 -5.12
CA VAL A 242 -11.58 -6.61 -4.91
C VAL A 242 -11.66 -7.99 -4.29
N GLU A 243 -12.30 -8.03 -3.13
CA GLU A 243 -12.46 -9.22 -2.31
C GLU A 243 -13.93 -9.38 -1.91
N VAL A 244 -14.47 -10.58 -2.03
CA VAL A 244 -15.85 -10.90 -1.70
C VAL A 244 -15.96 -11.10 -0.19
N THR A 245 -15.84 -10.03 0.57
CA THR A 245 -16.01 -10.06 2.00
C THR A 245 -16.62 -8.76 2.52
N ASN A 246 -17.46 -8.87 3.54
CA ASN A 246 -17.92 -7.74 4.35
C ASN A 246 -17.22 -7.72 5.71
N ASP A 247 -16.32 -8.67 5.96
CA ASP A 247 -15.60 -8.83 7.22
C ASP A 247 -14.12 -8.49 7.02
N PRO A 248 -13.59 -7.45 7.66
CA PRO A 248 -12.19 -7.05 7.53
C PRO A 248 -11.19 -8.06 8.12
N ILE A 249 -11.68 -9.17 8.71
CA ILE A 249 -10.85 -10.20 9.36
C ILE A 249 -10.90 -11.53 8.61
N ARG A 250 -11.89 -11.74 7.76
CA ARG A 250 -12.08 -12.97 6.98
C ARG A 250 -11.72 -12.71 5.53
N ASP A 251 -10.75 -13.47 5.05
CA ASP A 251 -10.36 -13.46 3.66
C ASP A 251 -11.53 -13.98 2.81
N GLY A 252 -11.88 -13.25 1.75
CA GLY A 252 -12.93 -13.60 0.80
C GLY A 252 -12.35 -14.07 -0.53
N GLU A 253 -13.20 -14.45 -1.46
CA GLU A 253 -12.79 -14.76 -2.83
C GLU A 253 -12.24 -13.49 -3.50
N ILE A 254 -11.06 -13.58 -4.11
CA ILE A 254 -10.43 -12.48 -4.83
C ILE A 254 -11.03 -12.41 -6.23
N LEU A 255 -11.48 -11.23 -6.65
CA LEU A 255 -12.02 -10.99 -7.99
C LEU A 255 -11.05 -10.28 -8.93
N GLY A 256 -9.95 -9.74 -8.40
CA GLY A 256 -8.90 -9.06 -9.14
C GLY A 256 -8.46 -7.76 -8.52
N SER A 257 -7.55 -7.08 -9.20
CA SER A 257 -6.96 -5.83 -8.72
C SER A 257 -6.88 -4.76 -9.79
N PHE A 258 -6.68 -3.54 -9.33
CA PHE A 258 -6.47 -2.34 -10.13
C PHE A 258 -5.16 -1.67 -9.75
N ILE A 259 -4.58 -0.93 -10.69
CA ILE A 259 -3.53 0.04 -10.47
C ILE A 259 -4.03 1.41 -10.94
N GLY A 260 -3.74 2.47 -10.20
CA GLY A 260 -4.15 3.83 -10.56
C GLY A 260 -3.14 4.89 -10.15
N GLU A 261 -3.36 6.09 -10.66
CA GLU A 261 -2.56 7.29 -10.39
C GLU A 261 -3.45 8.40 -9.80
N ILE A 262 -2.95 9.05 -8.76
CA ILE A 262 -3.52 10.27 -8.19
C ILE A 262 -2.46 11.36 -8.26
N LYS A 263 -2.73 12.45 -8.98
CA LYS A 263 -1.83 13.61 -9.02
C LYS A 263 -1.92 14.42 -7.74
N LEU A 264 -0.79 14.90 -7.23
CA LEU A 264 -0.78 15.77 -6.04
C LEU A 264 -1.54 17.08 -6.23
N THR A 265 -1.77 17.49 -7.47
CA THR A 265 -2.56 18.69 -7.81
C THR A 265 -4.06 18.52 -7.60
N ASP A 266 -4.56 17.28 -7.56
CA ASP A 266 -5.98 16.97 -7.32
C ASP A 266 -6.12 15.60 -6.62
N LEU A 267 -6.03 15.61 -5.30
CA LEU A 267 -6.14 14.40 -4.48
C LEU A 267 -7.57 13.84 -4.40
N ALA A 268 -8.57 14.56 -4.92
CA ALA A 268 -9.97 14.15 -4.80
C ALA A 268 -10.39 13.06 -5.79
N LYS A 269 -9.58 12.82 -6.83
CA LYS A 269 -9.85 11.80 -7.85
C LYS A 269 -8.56 11.17 -8.35
N PHE A 270 -8.66 9.97 -8.88
CA PHE A 270 -7.57 9.38 -9.65
C PHE A 270 -7.50 10.01 -11.07
N ASP A 271 -6.31 10.16 -11.60
CA ASP A 271 -6.06 10.61 -12.96
C ASP A 271 -6.46 9.51 -13.97
N TRP A 272 -6.09 8.28 -13.62
CA TRP A 272 -6.54 7.07 -14.29
C TRP A 272 -6.52 5.88 -13.32
N ILE A 273 -7.27 4.83 -13.70
CA ILE A 273 -7.25 3.53 -13.05
C ILE A 273 -7.44 2.42 -14.10
N SER A 274 -6.66 1.36 -13.99
CA SER A 274 -6.67 0.24 -14.92
C SER A 274 -6.78 -1.08 -14.16
N ARG A 275 -7.63 -1.99 -14.64
CA ARG A 275 -7.67 -3.37 -14.16
C ARG A 275 -6.39 -4.10 -14.56
N LEU A 276 -5.88 -4.94 -13.67
CA LEU A 276 -4.71 -5.76 -13.95
C LEU A 276 -5.07 -6.90 -14.91
N ASN A 277 -4.30 -7.03 -15.97
CA ASN A 277 -4.50 -8.03 -17.01
C ASN A 277 -3.22 -8.87 -17.22
N ASP A 278 -3.37 -10.01 -17.87
CA ASP A 278 -2.27 -10.79 -18.40
C ASP A 278 -1.71 -10.18 -19.72
N HIS A 279 -0.76 -10.87 -20.34
CA HIS A 279 -0.16 -10.45 -21.61
C HIS A 279 -1.12 -10.52 -22.82
N ASN A 280 -2.23 -11.27 -22.70
CA ASN A 280 -3.28 -11.33 -23.73
C ASN A 280 -4.33 -10.22 -23.56
N GLY A 281 -4.30 -9.51 -22.42
CA GLY A 281 -5.29 -8.51 -22.06
C GLY A 281 -6.49 -9.06 -21.28
N ASP A 282 -6.42 -10.31 -20.83
CA ASP A 282 -7.45 -10.94 -20.01
C ASP A 282 -7.25 -10.56 -18.53
N PRO A 283 -8.34 -10.27 -17.79
CA PRO A 283 -8.26 -9.94 -16.37
C PRO A 283 -7.64 -11.05 -15.53
N ILE A 284 -6.70 -10.68 -14.66
CA ILE A 284 -6.08 -11.62 -13.72
C ILE A 284 -6.75 -11.55 -12.36
N ILE A 285 -7.03 -12.74 -11.81
CA ILE A 285 -7.50 -12.91 -10.44
C ILE A 285 -6.28 -13.01 -9.53
N THR A 286 -5.93 -11.90 -8.89
CA THR A 286 -4.86 -11.81 -7.89
C THR A 286 -5.11 -10.62 -6.99
N LYS A 287 -4.67 -10.70 -5.74
CA LYS A 287 -4.74 -9.63 -4.75
C LYS A 287 -3.40 -8.91 -4.74
N LEU A 288 -3.30 -7.77 -5.42
CA LEU A 288 -2.13 -6.91 -5.28
C LEU A 288 -2.13 -6.26 -3.89
N GLU A 289 -1.02 -6.44 -3.17
CA GLU A 289 -0.86 -5.94 -1.81
C GLU A 289 0.09 -4.74 -1.75
N SER A 290 1.06 -4.66 -2.66
CA SER A 290 1.98 -3.53 -2.70
C SER A 290 2.31 -3.10 -4.10
N ILE A 291 2.83 -1.88 -4.22
CA ILE A 291 3.34 -1.30 -5.45
C ILE A 291 4.57 -0.47 -5.13
N CYS A 292 5.64 -0.60 -5.91
CA CYS A 292 6.79 0.30 -5.86
C CYS A 292 7.39 0.50 -7.25
N ILE A 293 8.13 1.59 -7.40
CA ILE A 293 8.74 1.99 -8.68
C ILE A 293 10.20 1.54 -8.67
N PRO A 294 10.59 0.54 -9.49
CA PRO A 294 11.99 0.16 -9.61
C PRO A 294 12.77 1.25 -10.34
N PRO A 295 14.07 1.33 -10.15
CA PRO A 295 14.93 2.17 -10.96
C PRO A 295 14.76 1.80 -12.44
N GLN A 296 14.34 2.75 -13.24
CA GLN A 296 14.09 2.54 -14.66
C GLN A 296 14.45 3.77 -15.48
N LYS A 297 14.75 3.55 -16.75
CA LYS A 297 14.85 4.66 -17.69
C LYS A 297 13.45 5.24 -17.91
N SER A 298 13.36 6.56 -17.90
CA SER A 298 12.10 7.26 -18.18
C SER A 298 11.67 6.96 -19.62
N HIS A 299 10.45 6.46 -19.78
CA HIS A 299 9.75 6.31 -21.03
C HIS A 299 8.42 7.04 -20.92
N SER A 300 8.06 7.85 -21.91
CA SER A 300 6.80 8.62 -21.88
C SER A 300 5.57 7.73 -22.07
N ASP A 301 5.74 6.61 -22.76
CA ASP A 301 4.68 5.70 -23.18
C ASP A 301 4.43 4.52 -22.23
N ARG A 302 5.30 4.31 -21.24
CA ARG A 302 5.16 3.19 -20.29
C ARG A 302 5.85 3.43 -18.95
N MET A 303 5.30 2.79 -17.92
CA MET A 303 5.89 2.68 -16.58
C MET A 303 5.99 1.22 -16.16
N LEU A 304 7.01 0.89 -15.39
CA LEU A 304 7.20 -0.42 -14.78
C LEU A 304 7.04 -0.30 -13.27
N PHE A 305 6.30 -1.24 -12.69
CA PHE A 305 6.12 -1.37 -11.24
C PHE A 305 6.55 -2.75 -10.77
N HIS A 306 7.08 -2.82 -9.55
CA HIS A 306 7.17 -4.05 -8.79
C HIS A 306 5.99 -4.13 -7.84
N CYS A 307 5.31 -5.27 -7.82
CA CYS A 307 4.14 -5.52 -6.98
C CYS A 307 4.29 -6.86 -6.26
N THR A 308 3.68 -6.97 -5.09
CA THR A 308 3.53 -8.24 -4.37
C THR A 308 2.08 -8.67 -4.35
N ALA A 309 1.86 -9.97 -4.21
CA ALA A 309 0.55 -10.54 -3.91
C ALA A 309 0.70 -11.70 -2.92
N ASP A 310 -0.22 -11.81 -1.99
CA ASP A 310 -0.35 -12.96 -1.11
C ASP A 310 -1.19 -14.06 -1.79
N ASN A 311 -0.74 -15.30 -1.70
CA ASN A 311 -1.44 -16.46 -2.22
C ASN A 311 -2.23 -17.23 -1.15
N ASP A 312 -2.27 -16.75 0.09
CA ASP A 312 -2.95 -17.35 1.26
C ASP A 312 -2.51 -18.80 1.60
N ASP A 313 -1.53 -19.35 0.88
CA ASP A 313 -1.00 -20.70 1.05
C ASP A 313 0.37 -20.73 1.74
N GLY A 314 0.86 -19.58 2.18
CA GLY A 314 2.19 -19.39 2.78
C GLY A 314 3.27 -19.05 1.77
N ARG A 315 2.91 -18.83 0.53
CA ARG A 315 3.76 -18.32 -0.54
C ARG A 315 3.25 -16.98 -1.02
N SER A 316 4.09 -16.25 -1.70
CA SER A 316 3.74 -14.96 -2.29
C SER A 316 4.22 -14.87 -3.73
N ASP A 317 3.57 -14.02 -4.49
CA ASP A 317 4.06 -13.67 -5.81
C ASP A 317 4.75 -12.31 -5.80
N ILE A 318 5.88 -12.26 -6.47
CA ILE A 318 6.54 -11.04 -6.88
C ILE A 318 6.30 -10.84 -8.37
N MET A 319 5.87 -9.64 -8.73
CA MET A 319 5.44 -9.34 -10.09
C MET A 319 6.08 -8.07 -10.61
N ARG A 320 6.33 -8.04 -11.92
CA ARG A 320 6.55 -6.82 -12.68
C ARG A 320 5.28 -6.51 -13.45
N VAL A 321 4.76 -5.32 -13.27
CA VAL A 321 3.58 -4.82 -13.97
C VAL A 321 3.98 -3.65 -14.84
N GLN A 322 3.66 -3.72 -16.12
CA GLN A 322 3.84 -2.63 -17.06
C GLN A 322 2.51 -1.89 -17.24
N VAL A 323 2.55 -0.59 -17.08
CA VAL A 323 1.45 0.30 -17.48
C VAL A 323 1.85 1.00 -18.76
N SER A 324 1.05 0.81 -19.80
CA SER A 324 1.26 1.43 -21.11
C SER A 324 0.24 2.55 -21.31
N PHE A 325 0.72 3.70 -21.73
CA PHE A 325 -0.11 4.86 -22.05
C PHE A 325 -0.31 4.91 -23.57
N SER A 326 -1.54 5.18 -24.01
CA SER A 326 -1.78 5.44 -25.42
C SER A 326 -0.99 6.66 -25.85
N PRO A 327 -0.35 6.64 -27.04
CA PRO A 327 0.34 7.83 -27.55
C PRO A 327 -0.65 8.99 -27.60
N GLU A 328 -0.26 10.15 -27.06
CA GLU A 328 -1.02 11.37 -27.30
C GLU A 328 -1.21 11.52 -28.80
N LYS A 329 -2.45 11.59 -29.28
CA LYS A 329 -2.73 11.95 -30.65
C LYS A 329 -2.22 13.38 -30.78
N GLY A 330 -1.06 13.55 -31.38
CA GLY A 330 -0.54 14.87 -31.72
C GLY A 330 -1.61 15.61 -32.52
N ASP A 331 -2.00 16.77 -32.01
CA ASP A 331 -2.83 17.75 -32.73
C ASP A 331 -2.14 18.25 -33.99
#